data_ec3d671111779d0fe97fb53f80ab7848
#
_entry.id   ec3d671111779d0fe97fb53f80ab7848
#
_cell.length_a   1.000
_cell.length_b   1.000
_cell.length_c   1.000
_cell.angle_alpha   90.00
_cell.angle_beta   90.00
_cell.angle_gamma   90.00
#
_symmetry.space_group_name_H-M   'P 1'
#
loop_
_entity.id
_entity.type
_entity.pdbx_description
1 polymer ?
#
loop_
_entity_poly.entity_id
_entity_poly.type
_entity_poly.pdbx_seq_one_letter_code
_entity_poly.pdbx_strand_id
1 'polypeptide(L)'
;MKKRKHDDASLSCSLIRRPIQRWGWLFLLPTFAAFCVGFLYPFAKGLFLSFCKFKTTSKWSWVGLKNYQTIFQDEGFLHAFWYTALFALVSLLIINVLAFAVAYVLTKGIKGSNIFRTVFFMPNLIGGIVLGYIWLMIFDGILSHFDTAVVLETKYGFWGLIILMCWQQIGYMMIIYIAGLQAIPEDMLEAAKIDGASGWKTLWHITIPNVMPSITICTFLSLTNGFKLYDQNLALTGGSPFKTLADGSVIKTTEMLALNIVNSNTSNSKGPGQAKAVVFFVLVAIISIAQLVATRKKEVDQ
;
A
#
# COMPACT_ATOMS: atom_id res chain seq x y z
N MET A 1 -38.44 37.22 -24.16
CA MET A 1 -37.50 37.56 -23.08
C MET A 1 -36.68 36.40 -22.53
N LYS A 2 -36.99 35.10 -22.74
CA LYS A 2 -36.19 33.96 -22.21
C LYS A 2 -34.94 33.58 -23.02
N LYS A 3 -34.86 33.89 -24.32
CA LYS A 3 -33.69 33.56 -25.16
C LYS A 3 -32.43 34.41 -24.84
N ARG A 4 -32.59 35.69 -24.49
CA ARG A 4 -31.45 36.60 -24.19
C ARG A 4 -30.65 36.20 -22.92
N LYS A 5 -31.31 35.63 -21.89
CA LYS A 5 -30.61 35.20 -20.65
C LYS A 5 -29.72 33.97 -20.83
N HIS A 6 -30.00 33.13 -21.83
CA HIS A 6 -29.19 31.93 -22.08
C HIS A 6 -27.91 32.26 -22.85
N ASP A 7 -27.96 33.29 -23.75
CA ASP A 7 -26.80 33.71 -24.53
C ASP A 7 -25.81 34.50 -23.68
N ASP A 8 -26.27 35.30 -22.71
CA ASP A 8 -25.38 36.05 -21.78
C ASP A 8 -24.63 35.12 -20.82
N ALA A 9 -25.22 34.03 -20.37
CA ALA A 9 -24.55 33.04 -19.51
C ALA A 9 -23.49 32.22 -20.27
N SER A 10 -23.73 31.92 -21.54
CA SER A 10 -22.77 31.22 -22.40
C SER A 10 -21.57 32.12 -22.78
N LEU A 11 -21.83 33.38 -23.03
CA LEU A 11 -20.82 34.42 -23.33
C LEU A 11 -19.94 34.72 -22.11
N SER A 12 -20.51 34.83 -20.91
CA SER A 12 -19.75 35.03 -19.67
C SER A 12 -18.85 33.86 -19.35
N CYS A 13 -19.34 32.60 -19.56
CA CYS A 13 -18.55 31.40 -19.38
C CYS A 13 -17.37 31.33 -20.39
N SER A 14 -17.58 31.73 -21.64
CA SER A 14 -16.55 31.75 -22.68
C SER A 14 -15.47 32.81 -22.43
N LEU A 15 -15.84 33.96 -21.88
CA LEU A 15 -14.92 35.06 -21.55
C LEU A 15 -14.01 34.71 -20.37
N ILE A 16 -14.51 33.96 -19.39
CA ILE A 16 -13.71 33.46 -18.24
C ILE A 16 -12.80 32.31 -18.67
N ARG A 17 -13.24 31.47 -19.59
CA ARG A 17 -12.50 30.28 -20.03
C ARG A 17 -11.22 30.61 -20.79
N ARG A 18 -11.22 31.67 -21.63
CA ARG A 18 -10.05 32.05 -22.43
C ARG A 18 -8.82 32.49 -21.61
N PRO A 19 -8.91 33.38 -20.61
CA PRO A 19 -7.75 33.74 -19.80
C PRO A 19 -7.24 32.58 -18.93
N ILE A 20 -8.12 31.74 -18.38
CA ILE A 20 -7.72 30.57 -17.60
C ILE A 20 -6.98 29.55 -18.48
N GLN A 21 -7.43 29.32 -19.71
CA GLN A 21 -6.71 28.44 -20.64
C GLN A 21 -5.35 29.02 -21.06
N ARG A 22 -5.24 30.34 -21.20
CA ARG A 22 -4.00 30.99 -21.60
C ARG A 22 -2.96 31.10 -20.50
N TRP A 23 -3.40 31.24 -19.23
CA TRP A 23 -2.52 31.42 -18.07
C TRP A 23 -2.53 30.22 -17.10
N GLY A 24 -3.33 29.19 -17.37
CA GLY A 24 -3.48 28.01 -16.51
C GLY A 24 -2.16 27.29 -16.22
N TRP A 25 -1.25 27.26 -17.19
CA TRP A 25 0.08 26.68 -17.01
C TRP A 25 0.91 27.40 -15.93
N LEU A 26 0.70 28.72 -15.75
CA LEU A 26 1.41 29.53 -14.76
C LEU A 26 1.03 29.13 -13.33
N PHE A 27 -0.24 28.73 -13.11
CA PHE A 27 -0.71 28.22 -11.82
C PHE A 27 -0.20 26.81 -11.51
N LEU A 28 0.08 25.99 -12.54
CA LEU A 28 0.64 24.66 -12.39
C LEU A 28 2.17 24.70 -12.20
N LEU A 29 2.83 25.76 -12.64
CA LEU A 29 4.29 25.85 -12.67
C LEU A 29 4.93 25.70 -11.28
N PRO A 30 4.47 26.35 -10.19
CA PRO A 30 5.07 26.19 -8.87
C PRO A 30 5.00 24.73 -8.37
N THR A 31 3.83 24.08 -8.52
CA THR A 31 3.62 22.68 -8.12
C THR A 31 4.47 21.74 -8.98
N PHE A 32 4.51 21.98 -10.29
CA PHE A 32 5.32 21.19 -11.21
C PHE A 32 6.83 21.36 -10.95
N ALA A 33 7.28 22.59 -10.67
CA ALA A 33 8.67 22.85 -10.29
C ALA A 33 9.05 22.14 -8.98
N ALA A 34 8.19 22.23 -7.96
CA ALA A 34 8.39 21.50 -6.70
C ALA A 34 8.45 19.97 -6.92
N PHE A 35 7.58 19.43 -7.78
CA PHE A 35 7.60 17.99 -8.15
C PHE A 35 8.91 17.62 -8.89
N CYS A 36 9.36 18.45 -9.83
CA CYS A 36 10.61 18.20 -10.55
C CYS A 36 11.83 18.18 -9.60
N VAL A 37 11.91 19.16 -8.70
CA VAL A 37 13.05 19.28 -7.77
C VAL A 37 12.97 18.25 -6.65
N GLY A 38 11.78 18.02 -6.07
CA GLY A 38 11.59 17.15 -4.92
C GLY A 38 11.47 15.66 -5.26
N PHE A 39 11.03 15.34 -6.48
CA PHE A 39 10.80 13.95 -6.88
C PHE A 39 11.59 13.53 -8.12
N LEU A 40 11.41 14.19 -9.27
CA LEU A 40 12.01 13.73 -10.53
C LEU A 40 13.54 13.79 -10.50
N TYR A 41 14.12 14.86 -9.99
CA TYR A 41 15.58 14.99 -9.91
C TYR A 41 16.22 13.96 -8.97
N PRO A 42 15.77 13.76 -7.71
CA PRO A 42 16.29 12.71 -6.85
C PRO A 42 16.09 11.31 -7.42
N PHE A 43 14.94 11.04 -8.06
CA PHE A 43 14.64 9.75 -8.68
C PHE A 43 15.61 9.47 -9.86
N ALA A 44 15.77 10.40 -10.79
CA ALA A 44 16.70 10.25 -11.92
C ALA A 44 18.15 10.10 -11.44
N LYS A 45 18.55 10.89 -10.43
CA LYS A 45 19.88 10.77 -9.81
C LYS A 45 20.06 9.43 -9.11
N GLY A 46 19.04 8.93 -8.41
CA GLY A 46 19.06 7.62 -7.78
C GLY A 46 19.19 6.49 -8.81
N LEU A 47 18.45 6.58 -9.92
CA LEU A 47 18.56 5.63 -11.02
C LEU A 47 19.98 5.63 -11.62
N PHE A 48 20.57 6.80 -11.85
CA PHE A 48 21.96 6.90 -12.32
C PHE A 48 22.95 6.30 -11.31
N LEU A 49 22.81 6.61 -10.01
CA LEU A 49 23.68 6.13 -8.95
C LEU A 49 23.59 4.61 -8.70
N SER A 50 22.52 3.96 -9.14
CA SER A 50 22.41 2.49 -9.07
C SER A 50 23.46 1.76 -9.92
N PHE A 51 23.96 2.43 -10.98
CA PHE A 51 25.04 1.92 -11.83
C PHE A 51 26.44 2.38 -11.35
N CYS A 52 26.51 3.06 -10.21
CA CYS A 52 27.74 3.62 -9.69
C CYS A 52 28.11 3.00 -8.34
N LYS A 53 29.43 2.92 -8.07
CA LYS A 53 29.96 2.72 -6.71
C LYS A 53 30.15 4.09 -6.09
N PHE A 54 29.54 4.35 -4.93
CA PHE A 54 29.65 5.65 -4.25
C PHE A 54 29.52 5.50 -2.73
N LYS A 55 30.12 6.44 -2.00
CA LYS A 55 29.94 6.65 -0.55
C LYS A 55 29.12 7.91 -0.30
N THR A 56 29.38 8.93 -1.08
CA THR A 56 28.64 10.21 -1.07
C THR A 56 28.20 10.54 -2.49
N THR A 57 27.09 11.25 -2.62
CA THR A 57 26.50 11.61 -3.91
C THR A 57 27.40 12.48 -4.81
N SER A 58 28.50 13.04 -4.25
CA SER A 58 29.48 13.86 -4.97
C SER A 58 30.68 13.07 -5.47
N LYS A 59 31.01 11.90 -4.87
CA LYS A 59 32.13 11.04 -5.23
C LYS A 59 31.64 9.68 -5.66
N TRP A 60 31.53 9.45 -6.94
CA TRP A 60 31.04 8.22 -7.54
C TRP A 60 31.98 7.73 -8.65
N SER A 61 31.95 6.45 -8.92
CA SER A 61 32.63 5.80 -10.06
C SER A 61 31.64 4.86 -10.75
N TRP A 62 31.64 4.90 -12.07
CA TRP A 62 30.77 4.04 -12.87
C TRP A 62 31.22 2.58 -12.80
N VAL A 63 30.30 1.67 -12.47
CA VAL A 63 30.59 0.21 -12.37
C VAL A 63 29.63 -0.64 -13.22
N GLY A 64 28.75 -0.01 -14.00
CA GLY A 64 27.78 -0.70 -14.85
C GLY A 64 26.82 -1.56 -14.04
N LEU A 65 26.59 -2.79 -14.48
CA LEU A 65 25.62 -3.72 -13.86
C LEU A 65 26.17 -4.47 -12.64
N LYS A 66 27.37 -4.20 -12.18
CA LYS A 66 28.00 -4.93 -11.07
C LYS A 66 27.17 -4.89 -9.78
N ASN A 67 26.55 -3.74 -9.47
CA ASN A 67 25.66 -3.64 -8.30
C ASN A 67 24.47 -4.58 -8.40
N TYR A 68 23.87 -4.73 -9.60
CA TYR A 68 22.76 -5.62 -9.83
C TYR A 68 23.16 -7.09 -9.71
N GLN A 69 24.33 -7.47 -10.21
CA GLN A 69 24.86 -8.83 -10.02
C GLN A 69 25.06 -9.14 -8.54
N THR A 70 25.62 -8.20 -7.77
CA THR A 70 25.84 -8.35 -6.33
C THR A 70 24.53 -8.56 -5.57
N ILE A 71 23.47 -7.81 -5.86
CA ILE A 71 22.22 -7.92 -5.10
C ILE A 71 21.47 -9.24 -5.37
N PHE A 72 21.59 -9.82 -6.56
CA PHE A 72 20.99 -11.13 -6.86
C PHE A 72 21.78 -12.31 -6.26
N GLN A 73 22.98 -12.07 -5.77
CA GLN A 73 23.80 -13.02 -5.00
C GLN A 73 23.67 -12.81 -3.50
N ASP A 74 23.00 -11.73 -3.06
CA ASP A 74 22.79 -11.40 -1.64
C ASP A 74 21.61 -12.21 -1.10
N GLU A 75 21.88 -13.26 -0.32
CA GLU A 75 20.87 -14.12 0.30
C GLU A 75 19.92 -13.35 1.22
N GLY A 76 20.43 -12.31 1.90
CA GLY A 76 19.60 -11.43 2.73
C GLY A 76 18.56 -10.66 1.91
N PHE A 77 18.93 -10.21 0.71
CA PHE A 77 18.01 -9.54 -0.20
C PHE A 77 16.95 -10.51 -0.77
N LEU A 78 17.38 -11.72 -1.18
CA LEU A 78 16.47 -12.74 -1.70
C LEU A 78 15.49 -13.21 -0.62
N HIS A 79 15.99 -13.40 0.62
CA HIS A 79 15.13 -13.73 1.76
C HIS A 79 14.11 -12.62 2.03
N ALA A 80 14.54 -11.37 2.11
CA ALA A 80 13.67 -10.20 2.33
C ALA A 80 12.62 -10.07 1.22
N PHE A 81 12.96 -10.40 -0.02
CA PHE A 81 12.03 -10.42 -1.15
C PHE A 81 10.89 -11.43 -0.94
N TRP A 82 11.23 -12.69 -0.68
CA TRP A 82 10.22 -13.74 -0.50
C TRP A 82 9.40 -13.55 0.77
N TYR A 83 10.03 -13.09 1.84
CA TYR A 83 9.34 -12.77 3.09
C TYR A 83 8.32 -11.63 2.88
N THR A 84 8.71 -10.57 2.16
CA THR A 84 7.81 -9.46 1.82
C THR A 84 6.69 -9.90 0.90
N ALA A 85 6.97 -10.72 -0.11
CA ALA A 85 5.96 -11.23 -1.02
C ALA A 85 4.91 -12.09 -0.30
N LEU A 86 5.35 -13.00 0.58
CA LEU A 86 4.47 -13.80 1.42
C LEU A 86 3.62 -12.93 2.35
N PHE A 87 4.27 -11.97 3.02
CA PHE A 87 3.58 -11.02 3.90
C PHE A 87 2.52 -10.21 3.15
N ALA A 88 2.89 -9.64 2.00
CA ALA A 88 1.97 -8.84 1.18
C ALA A 88 0.76 -9.66 0.70
N LEU A 89 0.96 -10.92 0.31
CA LEU A 89 -0.12 -11.82 -0.10
C LEU A 89 -1.06 -12.15 1.07
N VAL A 90 -0.50 -12.55 2.21
CA VAL A 90 -1.30 -12.93 3.40
C VAL A 90 -2.06 -11.72 3.95
N SER A 91 -1.38 -10.58 4.11
CA SER A 91 -2.02 -9.35 4.59
C SER A 91 -3.12 -8.85 3.64
N LEU A 92 -2.88 -8.89 2.33
CA LEU A 92 -3.87 -8.54 1.30
C LEU A 92 -5.16 -9.36 1.47
N LEU A 93 -5.04 -10.68 1.60
CA LEU A 93 -6.20 -11.57 1.74
C LEU A 93 -6.97 -11.28 3.03
N ILE A 94 -6.27 -11.24 4.17
CA ILE A 94 -6.91 -11.06 5.49
C ILE A 94 -7.55 -9.68 5.59
N ILE A 95 -6.84 -8.62 5.21
CA ILE A 95 -7.36 -7.24 5.30
C ILE A 95 -8.61 -7.07 4.43
N ASN A 96 -8.57 -7.51 3.17
CA ASN A 96 -9.71 -7.31 2.28
C ASN A 96 -10.93 -8.12 2.69
N VAL A 97 -10.75 -9.38 3.12
CA VAL A 97 -11.85 -10.22 3.61
C VAL A 97 -12.49 -9.61 4.86
N LEU A 98 -11.67 -9.21 5.85
CA LEU A 98 -12.20 -8.64 7.09
C LEU A 98 -12.80 -7.25 6.88
N ALA A 99 -12.16 -6.39 6.08
CA ALA A 99 -12.68 -5.05 5.77
C ALA A 99 -14.02 -5.12 5.01
N PHE A 100 -14.14 -6.01 4.03
CA PHE A 100 -15.38 -6.24 3.31
C PHE A 100 -16.48 -6.79 4.24
N ALA A 101 -16.16 -7.77 5.09
CA ALA A 101 -17.11 -8.34 6.03
C ALA A 101 -17.67 -7.28 7.00
N VAL A 102 -16.76 -6.46 7.59
CA VAL A 102 -17.18 -5.36 8.49
C VAL A 102 -18.00 -4.32 7.73
N ALA A 103 -17.58 -3.92 6.53
CA ALA A 103 -18.32 -2.97 5.69
C ALA A 103 -19.73 -3.50 5.36
N TYR A 104 -19.84 -4.75 4.96
CA TYR A 104 -21.11 -5.40 4.62
C TYR A 104 -22.07 -5.44 5.81
N VAL A 105 -21.57 -5.72 7.01
CA VAL A 105 -22.37 -5.69 8.24
C VAL A 105 -22.81 -4.26 8.57
N LEU A 106 -21.92 -3.27 8.50
CA LEU A 106 -22.22 -1.87 8.84
C LEU A 106 -23.15 -1.17 7.83
N THR A 107 -23.29 -1.68 6.62
CA THR A 107 -24.26 -1.16 5.64
C THR A 107 -25.68 -1.69 5.82
N LYS A 108 -25.91 -2.68 6.71
CA LYS A 108 -27.25 -3.21 7.00
C LYS A 108 -28.11 -2.37 7.98
N GLY A 109 -27.76 -1.12 8.19
CA GLY A 109 -28.57 -0.22 9.00
C GLY A 109 -28.43 -0.40 10.52
N ILE A 110 -27.29 -0.86 10.99
CA ILE A 110 -27.00 -1.04 12.42
C ILE A 110 -26.99 0.32 13.13
N LYS A 111 -27.72 0.42 14.26
CA LYS A 111 -27.70 1.61 15.11
C LYS A 111 -26.27 1.87 15.60
N GLY A 112 -25.80 3.11 15.47
CA GLY A 112 -24.43 3.48 15.85
C GLY A 112 -23.34 3.16 14.83
N SER A 113 -23.69 2.79 13.57
CA SER A 113 -22.74 2.48 12.49
C SER A 113 -21.61 3.51 12.35
N ASN A 114 -21.93 4.81 12.52
CA ASN A 114 -20.93 5.88 12.43
C ASN A 114 -19.86 5.81 13.54
N ILE A 115 -20.24 5.38 14.75
CA ILE A 115 -19.28 5.19 15.85
C ILE A 115 -18.31 4.06 15.49
N PHE A 116 -18.82 2.92 15.01
CA PHE A 116 -17.99 1.81 14.58
C PHE A 116 -17.04 2.22 13.43
N ARG A 117 -17.54 2.97 12.44
CA ARG A 117 -16.70 3.49 11.34
C ARG A 117 -15.55 4.33 11.89
N THR A 118 -15.83 5.23 12.84
CA THR A 118 -14.79 6.08 13.45
C THR A 118 -13.78 5.26 14.25
N VAL A 119 -14.24 4.32 15.09
CA VAL A 119 -13.35 3.48 15.92
C VAL A 119 -12.44 2.59 15.04
N PHE A 120 -12.98 1.95 14.01
CA PHE A 120 -12.17 1.13 13.10
C PHE A 120 -11.20 1.95 12.24
N PHE A 121 -11.54 3.20 11.90
CA PHE A 121 -10.68 4.07 11.11
C PHE A 121 -9.53 4.70 11.91
N MET A 122 -9.73 4.92 13.21
CA MET A 122 -8.79 5.63 14.09
C MET A 122 -7.35 5.07 14.05
N PRO A 123 -7.11 3.74 14.06
CA PRO A 123 -5.76 3.19 14.01
C PRO A 123 -4.95 3.64 12.80
N ASN A 124 -5.60 3.87 11.67
CA ASN A 124 -4.93 4.30 10.43
C ASN A 124 -4.32 5.71 10.54
N LEU A 125 -4.76 6.52 11.48
CA LEU A 125 -4.24 7.87 11.73
C LEU A 125 -2.96 7.89 12.56
N ILE A 126 -2.61 6.76 13.18
CA ILE A 126 -1.42 6.65 14.03
C ILE A 126 -0.21 6.30 13.17
N GLY A 127 0.91 7.01 13.38
CA GLY A 127 2.14 6.77 12.64
C GLY A 127 2.70 5.36 12.87
N GLY A 128 3.23 4.74 11.81
CA GLY A 128 3.65 3.34 11.80
C GLY A 128 4.72 3.00 12.85
N ILE A 129 5.67 3.90 13.10
CA ILE A 129 6.71 3.70 14.14
C ILE A 129 6.08 3.64 15.52
N VAL A 130 5.19 4.58 15.86
CA VAL A 130 4.50 4.62 17.16
C VAL A 130 3.68 3.35 17.36
N LEU A 131 2.92 2.97 16.33
CA LEU A 131 2.16 1.72 16.34
C LEU A 131 3.03 0.48 16.56
N GLY A 132 4.16 0.40 15.84
CA GLY A 132 5.09 -0.72 15.97
C GLY A 132 5.59 -0.91 17.40
N TYR A 133 6.00 0.18 18.07
CA TYR A 133 6.44 0.09 19.46
C TYR A 133 5.32 -0.22 20.45
N ILE A 134 4.11 0.34 20.27
CA ILE A 134 2.96 0.00 21.12
C ILE A 134 2.64 -1.49 21.01
N TRP A 135 2.58 -2.03 19.79
CA TRP A 135 2.30 -3.44 19.58
C TRP A 135 3.43 -4.34 20.04
N LEU A 136 4.71 -3.92 19.93
CA LEU A 136 5.85 -4.65 20.50
C LEU A 136 5.67 -4.83 22.02
N MET A 137 5.35 -3.74 22.74
CA MET A 137 5.11 -3.81 24.18
C MET A 137 3.93 -4.73 24.55
N ILE A 138 2.85 -4.69 23.77
CA ILE A 138 1.68 -5.55 23.97
C ILE A 138 2.04 -7.03 23.75
N PHE A 139 2.68 -7.33 22.63
CA PHE A 139 3.04 -8.71 22.28
C PHE A 139 4.09 -9.27 23.24
N ASP A 140 5.12 -8.52 23.57
CA ASP A 140 6.15 -8.98 24.52
C ASP A 140 5.56 -9.16 25.92
N GLY A 141 4.61 -8.29 26.34
CA GLY A 141 3.88 -8.48 27.58
C GLY A 141 3.08 -9.81 27.62
N ILE A 142 2.49 -10.22 26.49
CA ILE A 142 1.77 -11.49 26.39
C ILE A 142 2.76 -12.66 26.27
N LEU A 143 3.77 -12.54 25.41
CA LEU A 143 4.72 -13.60 25.11
C LEU A 143 5.68 -13.90 26.26
N SER A 144 5.93 -12.93 27.14
CA SER A 144 6.75 -13.13 28.37
C SER A 144 6.18 -14.23 29.30
N HIS A 145 4.87 -14.47 29.28
CA HIS A 145 4.26 -15.58 30.00
C HIS A 145 4.61 -16.97 29.44
N PHE A 146 5.17 -16.99 28.24
CA PHE A 146 5.62 -18.20 27.54
C PHE A 146 7.15 -18.23 27.36
N ASP A 147 7.89 -17.45 28.15
CA ASP A 147 9.35 -17.32 28.11
C ASP A 147 9.90 -16.99 26.73
N THR A 148 9.17 -16.16 25.94
CA THR A 148 9.55 -15.78 24.59
C THR A 148 9.20 -14.30 24.30
N ALA A 149 9.65 -13.78 23.15
CA ALA A 149 9.37 -12.43 22.69
C ALA A 149 9.22 -12.39 21.15
N VAL A 150 8.63 -11.31 20.61
CA VAL A 150 8.41 -11.14 19.17
C VAL A 150 9.70 -11.28 18.36
N VAL A 151 10.81 -10.77 18.90
CA VAL A 151 12.10 -10.72 18.25
C VAL A 151 12.90 -12.01 18.30
N LEU A 152 12.45 -13.01 19.07
CA LEU A 152 13.15 -14.28 19.25
C LEU A 152 12.80 -15.32 18.21
N GLU A 153 11.57 -15.26 17.66
CA GLU A 153 11.12 -16.23 16.65
C GLU A 153 10.48 -15.57 15.44
N THR A 154 10.89 -16.01 14.27
CA THR A 154 10.38 -15.46 12.97
C THR A 154 8.86 -15.56 12.85
N LYS A 155 8.24 -16.63 13.39
CA LYS A 155 6.77 -16.80 13.32
C LYS A 155 6.01 -15.76 14.13
N TYR A 156 6.51 -15.36 15.30
CA TYR A 156 5.89 -14.33 16.13
C TYR A 156 6.05 -12.96 15.49
N GLY A 157 7.23 -12.67 14.92
CA GLY A 157 7.45 -11.45 14.15
C GLY A 157 6.53 -11.35 12.93
N PHE A 158 6.36 -12.43 12.18
CA PHE A 158 5.46 -12.47 11.00
C PHE A 158 4.01 -12.21 11.38
N TRP A 159 3.47 -12.98 12.32
CA TRP A 159 2.07 -12.83 12.73
C TRP A 159 1.83 -11.53 13.50
N GLY A 160 2.80 -11.07 14.27
CA GLY A 160 2.76 -9.77 14.92
C GLY A 160 2.61 -8.62 13.91
N LEU A 161 3.39 -8.65 12.83
CA LEU A 161 3.26 -7.68 11.72
C LEU A 161 1.91 -7.79 11.00
N ILE A 162 1.40 -9.02 10.77
CA ILE A 162 0.08 -9.24 10.15
C ILE A 162 -1.04 -8.66 11.03
N ILE A 163 -1.04 -8.96 12.33
CA ILE A 163 -2.07 -8.47 13.27
C ILE A 163 -2.05 -6.94 13.32
N LEU A 164 -0.86 -6.35 13.50
CA LEU A 164 -0.67 -4.90 13.51
C LEU A 164 -1.19 -4.25 12.23
N MET A 165 -0.78 -4.78 11.07
CA MET A 165 -1.17 -4.26 9.76
C MET A 165 -2.68 -4.39 9.54
N CYS A 166 -3.29 -5.51 9.92
CA CYS A 166 -4.73 -5.71 9.85
C CYS A 166 -5.48 -4.70 10.70
N TRP A 167 -5.08 -4.53 11.97
CA TRP A 167 -5.70 -3.57 12.85
C TRP A 167 -5.61 -2.13 12.33
N GLN A 168 -4.49 -1.76 11.73
CA GLN A 168 -4.27 -0.43 11.15
C GLN A 168 -5.07 -0.20 9.86
N GLN A 169 -5.17 -1.20 8.98
CA GLN A 169 -5.64 -1.00 7.60
C GLN A 169 -7.12 -1.39 7.38
N ILE A 170 -7.68 -2.29 8.19
CA ILE A 170 -9.06 -2.78 8.01
C ILE A 170 -10.06 -1.62 7.97
N GLY A 171 -9.95 -0.64 8.87
CA GLY A 171 -10.88 0.48 8.92
C GLY A 171 -10.80 1.39 7.71
N TYR A 172 -9.62 1.61 7.15
CA TYR A 172 -9.44 2.39 5.93
C TYR A 172 -10.07 1.70 4.71
N MET A 173 -9.79 0.41 4.52
CA MET A 173 -10.37 -0.37 3.44
C MET A 173 -11.89 -0.55 3.61
N MET A 174 -12.35 -0.72 4.84
CA MET A 174 -13.79 -0.78 5.17
C MET A 174 -14.56 0.44 4.66
N ILE A 175 -14.02 1.65 4.80
CA ILE A 175 -14.70 2.88 4.33
C ILE A 175 -14.85 2.85 2.80
N ILE A 176 -13.83 2.39 2.07
CA ILE A 176 -13.87 2.27 0.60
C ILE A 176 -14.93 1.23 0.20
N TYR A 177 -14.97 0.10 0.90
CA TYR A 177 -16.01 -0.93 0.66
C TYR A 177 -17.41 -0.43 1.00
N ILE A 178 -17.60 0.34 2.07
CA ILE A 178 -18.89 0.96 2.41
C ILE A 178 -19.37 1.86 1.27
N ALA A 179 -18.49 2.69 0.73
CA ALA A 179 -18.83 3.56 -0.40
C ALA A 179 -19.26 2.76 -1.63
N GLY A 180 -18.57 1.67 -1.96
CA GLY A 180 -18.96 0.79 -3.06
C GLY A 180 -20.27 0.04 -2.81
N LEU A 181 -20.50 -0.43 -1.59
CA LEU A 181 -21.75 -1.10 -1.21
C LEU A 181 -22.96 -0.16 -1.25
N GLN A 182 -22.78 1.10 -0.87
CA GLN A 182 -23.84 2.12 -0.91
C GLN A 182 -24.11 2.67 -2.31
N ALA A 183 -23.22 2.42 -3.28
CA ALA A 183 -23.43 2.80 -4.67
C ALA A 183 -24.33 1.80 -5.44
N ILE A 184 -24.62 0.63 -4.87
CA ILE A 184 -25.51 -0.36 -5.50
C ILE A 184 -26.94 0.18 -5.48
N PRO A 185 -27.66 0.26 -6.64
CA PRO A 185 -29.06 0.68 -6.69
C PRO A 185 -29.95 -0.23 -5.83
N GLU A 186 -30.80 0.36 -5.02
CA GLU A 186 -31.73 -0.39 -4.15
C GLU A 186 -32.70 -1.27 -4.97
N ASP A 187 -33.14 -0.79 -6.12
CA ASP A 187 -34.01 -1.53 -7.04
C ASP A 187 -33.45 -2.89 -7.44
N MET A 188 -32.10 -2.99 -7.62
CA MET A 188 -31.46 -4.27 -7.93
C MET A 188 -31.55 -5.26 -6.78
N LEU A 189 -31.42 -4.77 -5.55
CA LEU A 189 -31.49 -5.60 -4.34
C LEU A 189 -32.94 -6.01 -4.04
N GLU A 190 -33.92 -5.15 -4.35
CA GLU A 190 -35.35 -5.44 -4.21
C GLU A 190 -35.82 -6.45 -5.26
N ALA A 191 -35.40 -6.29 -6.52
CA ALA A 191 -35.71 -7.25 -7.59
C ALA A 191 -35.19 -8.66 -7.21
N ALA A 192 -33.96 -8.76 -6.71
CA ALA A 192 -33.42 -10.04 -6.26
C ALA A 192 -34.21 -10.68 -5.11
N LYS A 193 -34.79 -9.87 -4.20
CA LYS A 193 -35.65 -10.38 -3.12
C LYS A 193 -36.99 -10.89 -3.69
N ILE A 194 -37.56 -10.18 -4.67
CA ILE A 194 -38.82 -10.57 -5.34
C ILE A 194 -38.60 -11.90 -6.09
N ASP A 195 -37.44 -12.07 -6.74
CA ASP A 195 -37.05 -13.29 -7.44
C ASP A 195 -36.69 -14.45 -6.49
N GLY A 196 -36.79 -14.26 -5.17
CA GLY A 196 -36.53 -15.29 -4.17
C GLY A 196 -35.04 -15.63 -4.02
N ALA A 197 -34.13 -14.74 -4.42
CA ALA A 197 -32.70 -14.96 -4.24
C ALA A 197 -32.32 -14.94 -2.75
N SER A 198 -31.62 -15.99 -2.30
CA SER A 198 -31.05 -16.01 -0.95
C SER A 198 -29.97 -14.93 -0.79
N GLY A 199 -29.72 -14.48 0.43
CA GLY A 199 -28.68 -13.48 0.71
C GLY A 199 -27.29 -13.87 0.20
N TRP A 200 -26.97 -15.17 0.16
CA TRP A 200 -25.74 -15.70 -0.41
C TRP A 200 -25.70 -15.57 -1.94
N LYS A 201 -26.81 -15.86 -2.62
CA LYS A 201 -26.92 -15.66 -4.08
C LYS A 201 -26.80 -14.17 -4.42
N THR A 202 -27.51 -13.31 -3.69
CA THR A 202 -27.44 -11.84 -3.87
C THR A 202 -26.01 -11.34 -3.66
N LEU A 203 -25.30 -11.84 -2.65
CA LEU A 203 -23.91 -11.45 -2.39
C LEU A 203 -22.99 -11.76 -3.59
N TRP A 204 -23.03 -12.98 -4.12
CA TRP A 204 -22.12 -13.41 -5.18
C TRP A 204 -22.49 -12.94 -6.58
N HIS A 205 -23.77 -12.78 -6.88
CA HIS A 205 -24.21 -12.46 -8.24
C HIS A 205 -24.55 -10.97 -8.44
N ILE A 206 -24.82 -10.23 -7.35
CA ILE A 206 -25.16 -8.82 -7.43
C ILE A 206 -24.17 -7.97 -6.68
N THR A 207 -23.97 -8.23 -5.37
CA THR A 207 -23.17 -7.34 -4.52
C THR A 207 -21.69 -7.33 -4.95
N ILE A 208 -21.04 -8.50 -5.02
CA ILE A 208 -19.60 -8.59 -5.36
C ILE A 208 -19.30 -8.02 -6.75
N PRO A 209 -20.05 -8.35 -7.83
CA PRO A 209 -19.81 -7.75 -9.14
C PRO A 209 -19.94 -6.23 -9.17
N ASN A 210 -20.94 -5.66 -8.48
CA ASN A 210 -21.13 -4.21 -8.43
C ASN A 210 -20.08 -3.49 -7.57
N VAL A 211 -19.48 -4.17 -6.59
CA VAL A 211 -18.42 -3.62 -5.71
C VAL A 211 -17.02 -3.88 -6.30
N MET A 212 -16.89 -4.51 -7.47
CA MET A 212 -15.58 -4.80 -8.10
C MET A 212 -14.66 -3.59 -8.20
N PRO A 213 -15.11 -2.36 -8.53
CA PRO A 213 -14.23 -1.18 -8.51
C PRO A 213 -13.59 -0.93 -7.14
N SER A 214 -14.37 -1.07 -6.06
CA SER A 214 -13.84 -0.93 -4.68
C SER A 214 -12.89 -2.07 -4.32
N ILE A 215 -13.17 -3.31 -4.76
CA ILE A 215 -12.28 -4.47 -4.59
C ILE A 215 -10.94 -4.21 -5.30
N THR A 216 -10.98 -3.68 -6.52
CA THR A 216 -9.77 -3.31 -7.28
C THR A 216 -8.92 -2.28 -6.53
N ILE A 217 -9.54 -1.21 -6.02
CA ILE A 217 -8.86 -0.17 -5.26
C ILE A 217 -8.27 -0.73 -3.96
N CYS A 218 -9.06 -1.47 -3.17
CA CYS A 218 -8.63 -2.02 -1.89
C CYS A 218 -7.51 -3.06 -2.05
N THR A 219 -7.58 -3.93 -3.05
CA THR A 219 -6.52 -4.89 -3.33
C THR A 219 -5.24 -4.21 -3.79
N PHE A 220 -5.33 -3.18 -4.64
CA PHE A 220 -4.18 -2.36 -5.07
C PHE A 220 -3.50 -1.67 -3.86
N LEU A 221 -4.28 -1.02 -3.01
CA LEU A 221 -3.77 -0.32 -1.83
C LEU A 221 -3.15 -1.29 -0.82
N SER A 222 -3.83 -2.41 -0.51
CA SER A 222 -3.32 -3.43 0.41
C SER A 222 -2.00 -4.04 -0.09
N LEU A 223 -1.92 -4.35 -1.39
CA LEU A 223 -0.73 -4.91 -2.00
C LEU A 223 0.46 -3.94 -1.93
N THR A 224 0.24 -2.70 -2.35
CA THR A 224 1.30 -1.67 -2.34
C THR A 224 1.76 -1.32 -0.93
N ASN A 225 0.83 -1.24 0.04
CA ASN A 225 1.17 -0.99 1.44
C ASN A 225 1.95 -2.16 2.06
N GLY A 226 1.59 -3.41 1.72
CA GLY A 226 2.31 -4.60 2.16
C GLY A 226 3.76 -4.61 1.69
N PHE A 227 4.02 -4.29 0.42
CA PHE A 227 5.39 -4.21 -0.10
C PHE A 227 6.20 -3.05 0.50
N LYS A 228 5.58 -1.91 0.77
CA LYS A 228 6.24 -0.70 1.28
C LYS A 228 6.38 -0.66 2.80
N LEU A 229 6.00 -1.71 3.51
CA LEU A 229 6.00 -1.74 4.96
C LEU A 229 7.41 -1.58 5.53
N TYR A 230 7.72 -0.39 6.04
CA TYR A 230 9.01 -0.04 6.63
C TYR A 230 8.90 0.28 8.12
N ASP A 231 8.08 1.27 8.47
CA ASP A 231 7.99 1.82 9.83
C ASP A 231 7.62 0.77 10.87
N GLN A 232 6.58 -0.01 10.59
CA GLN A 232 6.10 -1.05 11.49
C GLN A 232 7.11 -2.20 11.60
N ASN A 233 7.76 -2.59 10.48
CA ASN A 233 8.78 -3.62 10.50
C ASN A 233 10.02 -3.18 11.30
N LEU A 234 10.43 -1.91 11.13
CA LEU A 234 11.53 -1.34 11.91
C LEU A 234 11.22 -1.34 13.41
N ALA A 235 10.03 -0.88 13.80
CA ALA A 235 9.68 -0.68 15.19
C ALA A 235 9.27 -1.97 15.93
N LEU A 236 8.62 -2.92 15.25
CA LEU A 236 8.14 -4.14 15.87
C LEU A 236 9.23 -5.22 15.98
N THR A 237 10.00 -5.43 14.91
CA THR A 237 10.96 -6.54 14.85
C THR A 237 12.40 -6.09 14.58
N GLY A 238 12.60 -4.93 13.95
CA GLY A 238 13.92 -4.49 13.47
C GLY A 238 14.59 -5.48 12.51
N GLY A 239 13.82 -6.47 12.00
CA GLY A 239 14.31 -7.57 11.18
C GLY A 239 14.71 -8.82 11.97
N SER A 240 14.70 -8.80 13.31
CA SER A 240 15.08 -9.95 14.17
C SER A 240 14.07 -11.09 14.08
N PRO A 241 14.48 -12.34 14.37
CA PRO A 241 15.79 -12.81 14.80
C PRO A 241 16.82 -12.88 13.66
N PHE A 242 18.07 -13.09 14.06
CA PHE A 242 19.18 -13.33 13.14
C PHE A 242 19.34 -14.84 12.93
N LYS A 243 19.65 -15.24 11.70
CA LYS A 243 20.00 -16.62 11.35
C LYS A 243 21.31 -16.66 10.59
N THR A 244 22.25 -17.46 11.07
CA THR A 244 23.49 -17.74 10.35
C THR A 244 23.22 -18.85 9.34
N LEU A 245 23.61 -18.63 8.09
CA LEU A 245 23.50 -19.57 6.99
C LEU A 245 24.73 -20.48 6.92
N ALA A 246 24.68 -21.53 6.09
CA ALA A 246 25.75 -22.50 5.95
C ALA A 246 27.04 -21.92 5.37
N ASP A 247 26.95 -20.82 4.63
CA ASP A 247 28.10 -20.05 4.08
C ASP A 247 28.73 -19.07 5.08
N GLY A 248 28.19 -18.99 6.32
CA GLY A 248 28.63 -18.06 7.36
C GLY A 248 28.00 -16.66 7.27
N SER A 249 27.18 -16.38 6.26
CA SER A 249 26.42 -15.13 6.17
C SER A 249 25.32 -15.07 7.23
N VAL A 250 24.97 -13.87 7.68
CA VAL A 250 23.92 -13.64 8.68
C VAL A 250 22.76 -12.90 8.03
N ILE A 251 21.60 -13.52 8.06
CA ILE A 251 20.36 -12.89 7.58
C ILE A 251 19.45 -12.49 8.75
N LYS A 252 18.67 -11.45 8.52
CA LYS A 252 17.60 -11.01 9.41
C LYS A 252 16.29 -11.63 8.93
N THR A 253 15.72 -12.53 9.72
CA THR A 253 14.63 -13.42 9.24
C THR A 253 13.27 -12.75 9.08
N THR A 254 13.03 -11.61 9.75
CA THR A 254 11.80 -10.81 9.59
C THR A 254 12.05 -9.48 8.88
N GLU A 255 13.23 -9.30 8.28
CA GLU A 255 13.56 -8.10 7.54
C GLU A 255 12.79 -8.07 6.23
N MET A 256 11.92 -7.05 6.09
CA MET A 256 11.21 -6.82 4.85
C MET A 256 12.05 -6.03 3.84
N LEU A 257 11.66 -6.07 2.59
CA LEU A 257 12.42 -5.52 1.48
C LEU A 257 12.71 -4.02 1.63
N ALA A 258 11.74 -3.24 2.10
CA ALA A 258 11.93 -1.81 2.35
C ALA A 258 12.98 -1.55 3.44
N LEU A 259 12.97 -2.33 4.52
CA LEU A 259 13.95 -2.23 5.62
C LEU A 259 15.34 -2.68 5.16
N ASN A 260 15.44 -3.77 4.37
CA ASN A 260 16.69 -4.25 3.79
C ASN A 260 17.36 -3.19 2.89
N ILE A 261 16.56 -2.49 2.07
CA ILE A 261 17.05 -1.40 1.21
C ILE A 261 17.64 -0.27 2.05
N VAL A 262 16.95 0.17 3.09
CA VAL A 262 17.41 1.24 3.98
C VAL A 262 18.69 0.83 4.70
N ASN A 263 18.73 -0.37 5.27
CA ASN A 263 19.92 -0.92 5.94
C ASN A 263 21.12 -1.01 4.97
N SER A 264 20.89 -1.41 3.73
CA SER A 264 21.96 -1.45 2.69
C SER A 264 22.50 -0.05 2.34
N ASN A 265 21.69 1.00 2.40
CA ASN A 265 22.10 2.37 2.13
C ASN A 265 22.92 3.02 3.27
N THR A 266 22.87 2.45 4.48
CA THR A 266 23.69 2.91 5.62
C THR A 266 25.10 2.32 5.60
N SER A 267 25.38 1.33 4.75
CA SER A 267 26.68 0.70 4.59
C SER A 267 27.72 1.61 3.90
N ASN A 268 29.01 1.22 3.96
CA ASN A 268 30.11 1.95 3.34
C ASN A 268 30.08 2.01 1.80
N SER A 269 29.26 1.18 1.16
CA SER A 269 29.03 1.18 -0.30
C SER A 269 27.54 1.24 -0.57
N LYS A 270 27.05 2.41 -1.00
CA LYS A 270 25.62 2.67 -1.21
C LYS A 270 25.10 2.25 -2.58
N GLY A 271 26.00 1.87 -3.50
CA GLY A 271 25.62 1.44 -4.86
C GLY A 271 24.64 0.26 -4.89
N PRO A 272 24.95 -0.86 -4.19
CA PRO A 272 24.02 -1.99 -4.09
C PRO A 272 22.68 -1.63 -3.46
N GLY A 273 22.65 -0.83 -2.39
CA GLY A 273 21.40 -0.36 -1.78
C GLY A 273 20.51 0.44 -2.74
N GLN A 274 21.15 1.28 -3.58
CA GLN A 274 20.46 2.04 -4.61
C GLN A 274 19.93 1.11 -5.73
N ALA A 275 20.70 0.09 -6.13
CA ALA A 275 20.25 -0.91 -7.10
C ALA A 275 19.06 -1.73 -6.55
N LYS A 276 19.08 -2.12 -5.26
CA LYS A 276 17.94 -2.75 -4.58
C LYS A 276 16.68 -1.87 -4.65
N ALA A 277 16.81 -0.56 -4.41
CA ALA A 277 15.68 0.38 -4.50
C ALA A 277 15.10 0.47 -5.91
N VAL A 278 15.94 0.46 -6.96
CA VAL A 278 15.48 0.46 -8.36
C VAL A 278 14.75 -0.85 -8.70
N VAL A 279 15.32 -2.00 -8.33
CA VAL A 279 14.67 -3.31 -8.55
C VAL A 279 13.34 -3.37 -7.81
N PHE A 280 13.28 -2.91 -6.57
CA PHE A 280 12.06 -2.82 -5.80
C PHE A 280 10.98 -1.95 -6.48
N PHE A 281 11.37 -0.76 -6.96
CA PHE A 281 10.45 0.13 -7.68
C PHE A 281 9.86 -0.54 -8.92
N VAL A 282 10.71 -1.13 -9.76
CA VAL A 282 10.28 -1.83 -10.99
C VAL A 282 9.35 -3.00 -10.66
N LEU A 283 9.70 -3.78 -9.65
CA LEU A 283 8.92 -4.92 -9.21
C LEU A 283 7.53 -4.52 -8.71
N VAL A 284 7.45 -3.54 -7.80
CA VAL A 284 6.16 -3.04 -7.28
C VAL A 284 5.32 -2.45 -8.41
N ALA A 285 5.94 -1.73 -9.36
CA ALA A 285 5.23 -1.19 -10.52
C ALA A 285 4.64 -2.32 -11.39
N ILE A 286 5.42 -3.36 -11.70
CA ILE A 286 4.96 -4.51 -12.50
C ILE A 286 3.81 -5.23 -11.80
N ILE A 287 3.96 -5.56 -10.51
CA ILE A 287 2.93 -6.26 -9.73
C ILE A 287 1.65 -5.42 -9.66
N SER A 288 1.77 -4.11 -9.41
CA SER A 288 0.64 -3.20 -9.30
C SER A 288 -0.10 -3.04 -10.63
N ILE A 289 0.62 -2.94 -11.75
CA ILE A 289 0.02 -2.87 -13.08
C ILE A 289 -0.65 -4.20 -13.43
N ALA A 290 0.01 -5.33 -13.17
CA ALA A 290 -0.56 -6.65 -13.43
C ALA A 290 -1.85 -6.89 -12.64
N GLN A 291 -1.87 -6.53 -11.35
CA GLN A 291 -3.06 -6.60 -10.50
C GLN A 291 -4.19 -5.71 -11.04
N LEU A 292 -3.89 -4.45 -11.38
CA LEU A 292 -4.86 -3.50 -11.91
C LEU A 292 -5.49 -4.00 -13.22
N VAL A 293 -4.69 -4.51 -14.15
CA VAL A 293 -5.17 -5.07 -15.41
C VAL A 293 -6.03 -6.31 -15.19
N ALA A 294 -5.64 -7.19 -14.25
CA ALA A 294 -6.37 -8.41 -13.94
C ALA A 294 -7.74 -8.14 -13.31
N THR A 295 -7.84 -7.12 -12.44
CA THR A 295 -9.09 -6.79 -11.73
C THR A 295 -10.02 -5.93 -12.58
N ARG A 296 -9.51 -4.96 -13.34
CA ARG A 296 -10.33 -4.13 -14.25
C ARG A 296 -11.14 -4.93 -15.26
N LYS A 297 -10.61 -6.06 -15.75
CA LYS A 297 -11.35 -6.93 -16.67
C LYS A 297 -12.63 -7.55 -16.08
N LYS A 298 -12.81 -7.47 -14.76
CA LYS A 298 -13.97 -8.01 -14.03
C LYS A 298 -14.91 -6.91 -13.54
N GLU A 299 -14.57 -5.64 -13.78
CA GLU A 299 -15.45 -4.52 -13.48
C GLU A 299 -16.62 -4.53 -14.49
N VAL A 300 -17.83 -4.39 -13.98
CA VAL A 300 -19.03 -4.20 -14.81
C VAL A 300 -19.08 -2.72 -15.17
N ASP A 301 -19.18 -2.41 -16.47
CA ASP A 301 -19.41 -1.04 -16.93
C ASP A 301 -20.79 -0.58 -16.38
N GLN A 302 -20.75 0.43 -15.52
CA GLN A 302 -21.93 1.07 -14.93
C GLN A 302 -22.40 2.24 -15.77
#